data_2a1a25dce7217803dec0d7234bb3c3ce
#
_entry.id   2a1a25dce7217803dec0d7234bb3c3ce
#
_cell.length_a   1.000
_cell.length_b   1.000
_cell.length_c   1.000
_cell.angle_alpha   90.00
_cell.angle_beta   90.00
_cell.angle_gamma   90.00
#
_symmetry.space_group_name_H-M   'P 1'
#
loop_
_entity.id
_entity.type
_entity.pdbx_description
1 polymer ?
#
loop_
_entity_poly.entity_id
_entity_poly.type
_entity_poly.pdbx_seq_one_letter_code
_entity_poly.pdbx_strand_id
1 'polypeptide(L)'
;VARFILSDLDKAIERLYPKSNSFTAHRLNRECALLFKSRVALYEATWEKYHAGTARVPGGPGWPGDAASFNTDMNAEIKFFLDQAIESAKLVGDESTLMDDYAGLYNKTDLSNQRSEVLLWRMYSEDAKVQNQVVGATHGYGSIKTEEGTFVFVHGDGTGFTRSLVDSYLMSNGLPIYATGSNYQGDKSLVSTMTDRDLRLVTSVGKPGDKIMTFNGEDIMFQLPGLTAAAGGIRVTSTGYIPRKGWIDNDVVYN
;
A
#
# COMPACT_ATOMS: atom_id res chain seq x y z
N VAL A 1 -14.31 10.84 -22.53
CA VAL A 1 -13.99 11.17 -21.12
C VAL A 1 -12.50 10.99 -20.87
N ALA A 2 -11.92 9.77 -21.10
CA ALA A 2 -10.53 9.49 -20.78
C ALA A 2 -9.53 10.44 -21.46
N ARG A 3 -9.65 10.69 -22.76
CA ARG A 3 -8.79 11.68 -23.46
C ARG A 3 -8.88 13.09 -22.88
N PHE A 4 -10.05 13.50 -22.40
CA PHE A 4 -10.22 14.78 -21.70
C PHE A 4 -9.43 14.80 -20.39
N ILE A 5 -9.50 13.72 -19.60
CA ILE A 5 -8.73 13.58 -18.35
C ILE A 5 -7.21 13.63 -18.65
N LEU A 6 -6.74 12.94 -19.68
CA LEU A 6 -5.33 13.00 -20.07
C LEU A 6 -4.91 14.41 -20.47
N SER A 7 -5.75 15.12 -21.24
CA SER A 7 -5.48 16.50 -21.63
C SER A 7 -5.37 17.45 -20.43
N ASP A 8 -6.19 17.27 -19.40
CA ASP A 8 -6.12 18.09 -18.19
C ASP A 8 -4.88 17.73 -17.35
N LEU A 9 -4.51 16.44 -17.31
CA LEU A 9 -3.27 16.01 -16.68
C LEU A 9 -2.03 16.53 -17.41
N ASP A 10 -2.05 16.64 -18.74
CA ASP A 10 -0.97 17.26 -19.51
C ASP A 10 -0.76 18.71 -19.12
N LYS A 11 -1.84 19.50 -18.99
CA LYS A 11 -1.78 20.87 -18.47
C LYS A 11 -1.25 20.92 -17.03
N ALA A 12 -1.61 19.95 -16.18
CA ALA A 12 -1.11 19.89 -14.83
C ALA A 12 0.40 19.58 -14.81
N ILE A 13 0.88 18.65 -15.65
CA ILE A 13 2.29 18.30 -15.80
C ILE A 13 3.13 19.51 -16.22
N GLU A 14 2.61 20.35 -17.11
CA GLU A 14 3.29 21.57 -17.56
C GLU A 14 3.39 22.64 -16.46
N ARG A 15 2.43 22.70 -15.54
CA ARG A 15 2.29 23.79 -14.56
C ARG A 15 2.76 23.47 -13.15
N LEU A 16 2.77 22.19 -12.79
CA LEU A 16 3.18 21.77 -11.47
C LEU A 16 4.71 21.74 -11.34
N TYR A 17 5.19 22.12 -10.18
CA TYR A 17 6.61 22.01 -9.86
C TYR A 17 7.04 20.55 -9.74
N PRO A 18 8.29 20.23 -10.12
CA PRO A 18 8.83 18.89 -9.89
C PRO A 18 9.00 18.61 -8.39
N LYS A 19 9.03 17.35 -8.04
CA LYS A 19 9.34 16.86 -6.69
C LYS A 19 10.85 17.06 -6.43
N SER A 20 11.27 18.22 -6.03
CA SER A 20 12.70 18.50 -5.86
C SER A 20 13.17 18.57 -4.40
N ASN A 21 12.26 18.70 -3.44
CA ASN A 21 12.62 18.80 -2.02
C ASN A 21 11.41 18.58 -1.10
N SER A 22 11.63 18.75 0.21
CA SER A 22 10.62 18.53 1.26
C SER A 22 9.33 19.34 1.11
N PHE A 23 9.41 20.50 0.52
CA PHE A 23 8.26 21.40 0.41
C PHE A 23 7.24 20.91 -0.61
N THR A 24 7.69 20.33 -1.73
CA THR A 24 6.80 19.91 -2.82
C THR A 24 6.17 18.55 -2.59
N ALA A 25 6.78 17.69 -1.79
CA ALA A 25 6.28 16.33 -1.55
C ALA A 25 5.04 16.25 -0.62
N HIS A 26 4.66 17.33 0.06
CA HIS A 26 3.40 17.47 0.79
C HIS A 26 2.26 18.01 -0.08
N ARG A 27 2.53 18.33 -1.33
CA ARG A 27 1.58 18.86 -2.30
C ARG A 27 1.66 18.07 -3.59
N LEU A 28 0.61 18.17 -4.37
CA LEU A 28 0.62 17.63 -5.72
C LEU A 28 1.78 18.25 -6.50
N ASN A 29 2.55 17.40 -7.13
CA ASN A 29 3.70 17.75 -7.94
C ASN A 29 3.58 17.13 -9.34
N ARG A 30 4.54 17.47 -10.21
CA ARG A 30 4.57 17.00 -11.59
C ARG A 30 4.57 15.47 -11.69
N GLU A 31 5.35 14.81 -10.88
CA GLU A 31 5.48 13.35 -10.84
C GLU A 31 4.18 12.67 -10.39
N CYS A 32 3.43 13.28 -9.48
CA CYS A 32 2.09 12.83 -9.13
C CYS A 32 1.14 12.87 -10.34
N ALA A 33 1.16 13.96 -11.11
CA ALA A 33 0.33 14.09 -12.29
C ALA A 33 0.71 13.09 -13.38
N LEU A 34 2.01 12.86 -13.61
CA LEU A 34 2.53 11.84 -14.52
C LEU A 34 2.10 10.43 -14.11
N LEU A 35 2.26 10.07 -12.84
CA LEU A 35 1.86 8.76 -12.35
C LEU A 35 0.34 8.56 -12.48
N PHE A 36 -0.44 9.59 -12.18
CA PHE A 36 -1.88 9.53 -12.32
C PHE A 36 -2.32 9.42 -13.78
N LYS A 37 -1.64 10.13 -14.69
CA LYS A 37 -1.85 10.00 -16.15
C LYS A 37 -1.58 8.58 -16.61
N SER A 38 -0.45 7.99 -16.19
CA SER A 38 -0.12 6.60 -16.49
C SER A 38 -1.21 5.63 -16.04
N ARG A 39 -1.72 5.78 -14.81
CA ARG A 39 -2.79 4.93 -14.27
C ARG A 39 -4.10 5.06 -15.03
N VAL A 40 -4.55 6.28 -15.35
CA VAL A 40 -5.78 6.51 -16.11
C VAL A 40 -5.66 5.92 -17.50
N ALA A 41 -4.54 6.14 -18.17
CA ALA A 41 -4.30 5.62 -19.50
C ALA A 41 -4.24 4.08 -19.52
N LEU A 42 -3.55 3.46 -18.58
CA LEU A 42 -3.50 2.00 -18.45
C LEU A 42 -4.88 1.40 -18.18
N TYR A 43 -5.66 2.04 -17.30
CA TYR A 43 -7.01 1.59 -17.00
C TYR A 43 -7.89 1.61 -18.25
N GLU A 44 -7.90 2.72 -18.98
CA GLU A 44 -8.72 2.85 -20.19
C GLU A 44 -8.29 1.85 -21.27
N ALA A 45 -7.00 1.73 -21.54
CA ALA A 45 -6.49 0.75 -22.51
C ALA A 45 -6.91 -0.68 -22.18
N THR A 46 -6.79 -1.07 -20.93
CA THR A 46 -7.16 -2.43 -20.49
C THR A 46 -8.67 -2.62 -20.47
N TRP A 47 -9.44 -1.59 -20.10
CA TRP A 47 -10.89 -1.61 -20.20
C TRP A 47 -11.35 -1.83 -21.62
N GLU A 48 -10.88 -1.04 -22.55
CA GLU A 48 -11.21 -1.16 -23.97
C GLU A 48 -10.82 -2.54 -24.53
N LYS A 49 -9.61 -3.00 -24.19
CA LYS A 49 -9.09 -4.31 -24.66
C LYS A 49 -9.94 -5.47 -24.17
N TYR A 50 -10.29 -5.52 -22.88
CA TYR A 50 -10.99 -6.67 -22.31
C TYR A 50 -12.51 -6.61 -22.50
N HIS A 51 -13.07 -5.45 -22.87
CA HIS A 51 -14.47 -5.29 -23.18
C HIS A 51 -14.74 -5.08 -24.67
N ALA A 52 -13.74 -5.26 -25.53
CA ALA A 52 -13.92 -5.16 -26.98
C ALA A 52 -15.08 -6.04 -27.47
N GLY A 53 -15.92 -5.48 -28.35
CA GLY A 53 -17.11 -6.17 -28.86
C GLY A 53 -18.31 -6.26 -27.90
N THR A 54 -18.29 -5.53 -26.78
CA THR A 54 -19.41 -5.45 -25.84
C THR A 54 -20.02 -4.05 -25.79
N ALA A 55 -21.20 -3.90 -25.19
CA ALA A 55 -21.86 -2.61 -24.96
C ALA A 55 -21.09 -1.65 -24.04
N ARG A 56 -19.95 -2.07 -23.49
CA ARG A 56 -19.16 -1.28 -22.52
C ARG A 56 -18.11 -0.39 -23.16
N VAL A 57 -17.87 -0.58 -24.46
CA VAL A 57 -16.86 0.19 -25.23
C VAL A 57 -17.47 0.76 -26.49
N PRO A 58 -16.96 1.89 -27.01
CA PRO A 58 -17.43 2.51 -28.24
C PRO A 58 -17.46 1.53 -29.42
N GLY A 59 -18.54 1.57 -30.19
CA GLY A 59 -18.70 0.73 -31.38
C GLY A 59 -19.12 -0.75 -31.07
N GLY A 60 -19.19 -1.14 -29.82
CA GLY A 60 -19.69 -2.46 -29.45
C GLY A 60 -21.22 -2.58 -29.56
N PRO A 61 -21.77 -3.80 -29.77
CA PRO A 61 -23.23 -4.01 -29.88
C PRO A 61 -23.94 -3.52 -28.61
N GLY A 62 -24.92 -2.62 -28.79
CA GLY A 62 -25.70 -2.07 -27.68
C GLY A 62 -24.97 -0.97 -26.86
N TRP A 63 -23.82 -0.48 -27.33
CA TRP A 63 -23.21 0.68 -26.72
C TRP A 63 -24.13 1.90 -26.80
N PRO A 64 -24.39 2.62 -25.68
CA PRO A 64 -25.40 3.68 -25.64
C PRO A 64 -24.95 5.00 -26.25
N GLY A 65 -23.65 5.14 -26.59
CA GLY A 65 -23.11 6.35 -27.19
C GLY A 65 -23.38 6.43 -28.70
N ASP A 66 -23.06 7.59 -29.28
CA ASP A 66 -23.17 7.79 -30.72
C ASP A 66 -21.96 7.14 -31.43
N ALA A 67 -22.20 6.00 -32.06
CA ALA A 67 -21.18 5.28 -32.82
C ALA A 67 -20.65 6.08 -34.02
N ALA A 68 -21.43 7.02 -34.58
CA ALA A 68 -21.00 7.87 -35.67
C ALA A 68 -20.01 8.94 -35.23
N SER A 69 -20.08 9.37 -33.97
CA SER A 69 -19.09 10.30 -33.38
C SER A 69 -17.80 9.64 -32.94
N PHE A 70 -17.77 8.31 -32.81
CA PHE A 70 -16.58 7.52 -32.49
C PHE A 70 -15.94 6.98 -33.78
N ASN A 71 -15.15 7.80 -34.41
CA ASN A 71 -14.51 7.49 -35.69
C ASN A 71 -13.06 7.00 -35.53
N THR A 72 -12.78 6.19 -34.52
CA THR A 72 -11.43 5.70 -34.23
C THR A 72 -11.43 4.18 -34.24
N ASP A 73 -10.40 3.59 -34.86
CA ASP A 73 -10.14 2.16 -34.73
C ASP A 73 -9.84 1.83 -33.25
N MET A 74 -10.55 0.85 -32.68
CA MET A 74 -10.41 0.45 -31.29
C MET A 74 -8.96 -0.01 -30.97
N ASN A 75 -8.29 -0.70 -31.88
CA ASN A 75 -6.89 -1.10 -31.70
C ASN A 75 -5.96 0.10 -31.65
N ALA A 76 -6.21 1.10 -32.46
CA ALA A 76 -5.46 2.37 -32.44
C ALA A 76 -5.71 3.14 -31.12
N GLU A 77 -6.94 3.12 -30.60
CA GLU A 77 -7.27 3.75 -29.33
C GLU A 77 -6.58 3.04 -28.14
N ILE A 78 -6.67 1.73 -28.07
CA ILE A 78 -5.96 0.93 -27.07
C ILE A 78 -4.46 1.23 -27.12
N LYS A 79 -3.87 1.23 -28.29
CA LYS A 79 -2.46 1.55 -28.47
C LYS A 79 -2.11 2.94 -28.00
N PHE A 80 -2.92 3.95 -28.34
CA PHE A 80 -2.73 5.31 -27.87
C PHE A 80 -2.66 5.39 -26.36
N PHE A 81 -3.63 4.78 -25.64
CA PHE A 81 -3.64 4.80 -24.20
C PHE A 81 -2.48 4.02 -23.58
N LEU A 82 -2.08 2.88 -24.15
CA LEU A 82 -0.88 2.16 -23.71
C LEU A 82 0.39 2.99 -23.87
N ASP A 83 0.56 3.66 -25.01
CA ASP A 83 1.71 4.54 -25.24
C ASP A 83 1.76 5.68 -24.20
N GLN A 84 0.61 6.33 -23.95
CA GLN A 84 0.52 7.38 -22.92
C GLN A 84 0.84 6.86 -21.51
N ALA A 85 0.41 5.64 -21.19
CA ALA A 85 0.73 5.01 -19.91
C ALA A 85 2.22 4.75 -19.76
N ILE A 86 2.86 4.20 -20.80
CA ILE A 86 4.29 3.86 -20.80
C ILE A 86 5.15 5.12 -20.74
N GLU A 87 4.87 6.11 -21.58
CA GLU A 87 5.63 7.36 -21.62
C GLU A 87 5.59 8.09 -20.27
N SER A 88 4.40 8.21 -19.67
CA SER A 88 4.23 8.86 -18.39
C SER A 88 4.91 8.07 -17.24
N ALA A 89 4.84 6.74 -17.28
CA ALA A 89 5.51 5.90 -16.28
C ALA A 89 7.03 5.99 -16.35
N LYS A 90 7.60 6.03 -17.57
CA LYS A 90 9.05 6.19 -17.77
C LYS A 90 9.57 7.49 -17.19
N LEU A 91 8.88 8.60 -17.45
CA LEU A 91 9.28 9.92 -16.93
C LEU A 91 9.33 9.96 -15.37
N VAL A 92 8.55 9.13 -14.69
CA VAL A 92 8.62 9.00 -13.24
C VAL A 92 9.66 7.98 -12.81
N GLY A 93 9.71 6.83 -13.49
CA GLY A 93 10.56 5.70 -13.12
C GLY A 93 12.04 5.97 -13.30
N ASP A 94 12.40 6.67 -14.38
CA ASP A 94 13.80 6.97 -14.69
C ASP A 94 14.44 7.96 -13.70
N GLU A 95 13.62 8.77 -13.00
CA GLU A 95 14.06 9.75 -12.00
C GLU A 95 13.88 9.26 -10.55
N SER A 96 13.34 8.06 -10.34
CA SER A 96 13.01 7.54 -9.01
C SER A 96 13.89 6.36 -8.65
N THR A 97 14.35 6.35 -7.40
CA THR A 97 15.10 5.22 -6.83
C THR A 97 14.25 4.56 -5.76
N LEU A 98 14.10 3.24 -5.85
CA LEU A 98 13.42 2.46 -4.81
C LEU A 98 14.28 2.44 -3.54
N MET A 99 13.62 2.38 -2.41
CA MET A 99 14.28 2.25 -1.12
C MET A 99 14.69 0.81 -0.85
N ASP A 100 15.90 0.64 -0.30
CA ASP A 100 16.39 -0.67 0.14
C ASP A 100 15.66 -1.17 1.40
N ASP A 101 15.24 -0.24 2.27
CA ASP A 101 14.52 -0.54 3.51
C ASP A 101 13.00 -0.39 3.33
N TYR A 102 12.35 -1.46 2.84
CA TYR A 102 10.89 -1.49 2.70
C TYR A 102 10.15 -1.28 4.03
N ALA A 103 10.63 -1.84 5.14
CA ALA A 103 10.02 -1.65 6.45
C ALA A 103 10.12 -0.19 6.91
N GLY A 104 11.29 0.43 6.71
CA GLY A 104 11.51 1.82 7.04
C GLY A 104 10.64 2.79 6.26
N LEU A 105 10.17 2.42 5.06
CA LEU A 105 9.26 3.25 4.29
C LEU A 105 7.92 3.49 4.99
N TYR A 106 7.46 2.53 5.81
CA TYR A 106 6.14 2.57 6.45
C TYR A 106 6.16 2.71 7.97
N ASN A 107 7.30 2.42 8.61
CA ASN A 107 7.38 2.26 10.06
C ASN A 107 8.27 3.30 10.74
N LYS A 108 8.67 4.35 10.04
CA LYS A 108 9.48 5.46 10.58
C LYS A 108 8.72 6.77 10.59
N THR A 109 8.95 7.59 11.60
CA THR A 109 8.41 8.94 11.70
C THR A 109 9.11 9.92 10.77
N ASP A 110 10.42 9.76 10.59
CA ASP A 110 11.22 10.63 9.72
C ASP A 110 11.39 10.00 8.34
N LEU A 111 10.65 10.55 7.38
CA LEU A 111 10.76 10.19 5.96
C LEU A 111 11.74 11.08 5.19
N SER A 112 12.53 11.92 5.87
CA SER A 112 13.42 12.89 5.22
C SER A 112 14.42 12.23 4.25
N ASN A 113 14.92 11.06 4.60
CA ASN A 113 15.88 10.30 3.80
C ASN A 113 15.23 9.33 2.79
N GLN A 114 13.88 9.24 2.78
CA GLN A 114 13.15 8.22 2.04
C GLN A 114 12.34 8.78 0.87
N ARG A 115 12.65 10.00 0.47
CA ARG A 115 11.85 10.80 -0.46
C ARG A 115 12.00 10.43 -1.92
N SER A 116 12.99 9.61 -2.28
CA SER A 116 13.21 9.21 -3.67
C SER A 116 12.02 8.41 -4.22
N GLU A 117 11.50 7.47 -3.44
CA GLU A 117 10.39 6.61 -3.84
C GLU A 117 9.02 7.24 -3.62
N VAL A 118 8.83 7.98 -2.51
CA VAL A 118 7.53 8.54 -2.14
C VAL A 118 7.26 9.84 -2.89
N LEU A 119 6.24 9.87 -3.74
CA LEU A 119 5.88 11.03 -4.54
C LEU A 119 5.02 12.04 -3.77
N LEU A 120 4.13 11.56 -2.92
CA LEU A 120 3.22 12.38 -2.13
C LEU A 120 2.94 11.70 -0.79
N TRP A 121 3.04 12.45 0.30
CA TRP A 121 2.60 11.99 1.60
C TRP A 121 1.81 13.08 2.33
N ARG A 122 0.96 12.66 3.22
CA ARG A 122 0.28 13.55 4.14
C ARG A 122 1.10 13.66 5.41
N MET A 123 1.49 14.86 5.76
CA MET A 123 2.15 15.13 7.03
C MET A 123 1.11 15.22 8.14
N TYR A 124 1.39 14.53 9.24
CA TYR A 124 0.71 14.67 10.51
C TYR A 124 1.70 15.30 11.47
N SER A 125 1.27 16.30 12.25
CA SER A 125 2.11 16.92 13.25
C SER A 125 1.33 17.05 14.55
N GLU A 126 2.02 16.89 15.64
CA GLU A 126 1.50 17.09 17.00
C GLU A 126 1.03 18.53 17.19
N ASP A 127 1.81 19.51 16.73
CA ASP A 127 1.45 20.94 16.80
C ASP A 127 0.13 21.25 16.10
N ALA A 128 -0.15 20.59 14.98
CA ALA A 128 -1.38 20.77 14.22
C ALA A 128 -2.56 19.98 14.81
N LYS A 129 -2.32 19.12 15.81
CA LYS A 129 -3.32 18.18 16.39
C LYS A 129 -4.06 17.36 15.33
N VAL A 130 -3.37 17.04 14.23
CA VAL A 130 -3.93 16.25 13.14
C VAL A 130 -3.55 14.81 13.35
N GLN A 131 -4.54 13.98 13.59
CA GLN A 131 -4.38 12.54 13.82
C GLN A 131 -4.99 11.76 12.66
N ASN A 132 -4.58 10.49 12.51
CA ASN A 132 -5.27 9.53 11.69
C ASN A 132 -5.53 8.24 12.50
N GLN A 133 -6.63 7.59 12.19
CA GLN A 133 -7.01 6.34 12.85
C GLN A 133 -6.67 5.09 12.03
N VAL A 134 -5.86 5.22 10.99
CA VAL A 134 -5.54 4.07 10.12
C VAL A 134 -4.82 2.98 10.92
N VAL A 135 -3.84 3.36 11.73
CA VAL A 135 -3.14 2.43 12.63
C VAL A 135 -4.14 1.83 13.62
N GLY A 136 -4.97 2.66 14.23
CA GLY A 136 -6.02 2.22 15.12
C GLY A 136 -6.99 1.22 14.48
N ALA A 137 -7.47 1.53 13.30
CA ALA A 137 -8.42 0.68 12.58
C ALA A 137 -7.82 -0.65 12.11
N THR A 138 -6.49 -0.72 11.88
CA THR A 138 -5.85 -1.89 11.29
C THR A 138 -5.16 -2.80 12.29
N HIS A 139 -4.83 -2.32 13.49
CA HIS A 139 -3.94 -3.05 14.43
C HIS A 139 -4.64 -3.72 15.62
N GLY A 140 -5.94 -3.63 15.69
CA GLY A 140 -6.71 -4.30 16.74
C GLY A 140 -6.68 -3.57 18.10
N TYR A 141 -7.36 -4.15 19.08
CA TYR A 141 -7.47 -3.65 20.43
C TYR A 141 -6.33 -4.17 21.31
N GLY A 142 -5.73 -3.33 22.13
CA GLY A 142 -4.67 -3.76 23.00
C GLY A 142 -4.45 -2.87 24.24
N SER A 143 -3.88 -3.48 25.26
CA SER A 143 -3.33 -2.80 26.39
C SER A 143 -1.88 -3.25 26.62
N ILE A 144 -1.00 -2.30 26.89
CA ILE A 144 0.38 -2.53 27.27
C ILE A 144 0.44 -2.27 28.77
N LYS A 145 0.97 -3.24 29.54
CA LYS A 145 1.29 -3.05 30.94
C LYS A 145 2.77 -2.74 31.06
N THR A 146 3.10 -1.63 31.65
CA THR A 146 4.45 -1.26 32.06
C THR A 146 4.50 -1.16 33.59
N GLU A 147 5.69 -1.02 34.16
CA GLU A 147 5.84 -0.77 35.60
C GLU A 147 5.17 0.54 36.03
N GLU A 148 5.06 1.52 35.12
CA GLU A 148 4.45 2.81 35.39
C GLU A 148 2.93 2.83 35.22
N GLY A 149 2.33 1.77 34.68
CA GLY A 149 0.89 1.68 34.52
C GLY A 149 0.42 0.85 33.34
N THR A 150 -0.86 1.02 33.01
CA THR A 150 -1.44 0.37 31.84
C THR A 150 -1.75 1.42 30.78
N PHE A 151 -1.09 1.33 29.65
CA PHE A 151 -1.45 2.09 28.47
C PHE A 151 -2.47 1.29 27.66
N VAL A 152 -3.64 1.88 27.44
CA VAL A 152 -4.72 1.27 26.65
C VAL A 152 -4.86 2.03 25.35
N PHE A 153 -4.61 1.34 24.24
CA PHE A 153 -4.98 1.86 22.94
C PHE A 153 -6.17 1.07 22.39
N VAL A 154 -7.21 1.83 22.06
CA VAL A 154 -8.43 1.28 21.49
C VAL A 154 -8.30 1.36 19.98
N HIS A 155 -8.30 0.22 19.35
CA HIS A 155 -8.13 0.14 17.91
C HIS A 155 -9.16 -0.81 17.33
N GLY A 156 -9.62 -0.44 16.16
CA GLY A 156 -10.73 -1.04 15.49
C GLY A 156 -10.80 -2.59 15.52
N ASP A 157 -11.81 -3.08 14.97
CA ASP A 157 -12.49 -4.36 15.15
C ASP A 157 -11.74 -5.64 14.76
N GLY A 158 -10.47 -5.79 15.16
CA GLY A 158 -9.74 -7.04 14.99
C GLY A 158 -9.44 -7.39 13.54
N THR A 159 -9.16 -6.37 12.72
CA THR A 159 -8.75 -6.56 11.33
C THR A 159 -7.45 -7.34 11.22
N GLY A 160 -7.30 -8.10 10.16
CA GLY A 160 -6.09 -8.86 9.87
C GLY A 160 -5.96 -9.14 8.39
N PHE A 161 -4.78 -9.54 7.95
CA PHE A 161 -4.61 -10.02 6.59
C PHE A 161 -5.43 -11.29 6.38
N THR A 162 -6.05 -11.40 5.20
CA THR A 162 -6.72 -12.65 4.82
C THR A 162 -5.69 -13.75 4.57
N ARG A 163 -6.08 -14.99 4.78
CA ARG A 163 -5.25 -16.15 4.47
C ARG A 163 -4.82 -16.14 2.99
N SER A 164 -5.73 -15.84 2.07
CA SER A 164 -5.42 -15.80 0.65
C SER A 164 -4.38 -14.74 0.30
N LEU A 165 -4.37 -13.58 0.98
CA LEU A 165 -3.33 -12.58 0.81
C LEU A 165 -1.98 -13.11 1.32
N VAL A 166 -1.93 -13.72 2.50
CA VAL A 166 -0.69 -14.30 3.05
C VAL A 166 -0.16 -15.41 2.13
N ASP A 167 -1.03 -16.26 1.60
CA ASP A 167 -0.65 -17.34 0.69
C ASP A 167 -0.17 -16.84 -0.69
N SER A 168 -0.63 -15.66 -1.13
CA SER A 168 -0.24 -15.07 -2.40
C SER A 168 1.21 -14.56 -2.45
N TYR A 169 1.81 -14.28 -1.30
CA TYR A 169 3.23 -13.95 -1.26
C TYR A 169 4.09 -15.16 -1.63
N LEU A 170 5.18 -14.92 -2.31
CA LEU A 170 6.11 -15.96 -2.71
C LEU A 170 7.05 -16.39 -1.57
N MET A 171 7.72 -17.49 -1.74
CA MET A 171 8.88 -17.86 -0.94
C MET A 171 10.09 -16.99 -1.33
N SER A 172 11.11 -16.96 -0.51
CA SER A 172 12.36 -16.21 -0.78
C SER A 172 13.07 -16.67 -2.06
N ASN A 173 12.82 -17.91 -2.49
CA ASN A 173 13.32 -18.46 -3.76
C ASN A 173 12.44 -18.10 -4.98
N GLY A 174 11.39 -17.26 -4.81
CA GLY A 174 10.49 -16.82 -5.87
C GLY A 174 9.38 -17.81 -6.24
N LEU A 175 9.26 -18.94 -5.57
CA LEU A 175 8.22 -19.94 -5.84
C LEU A 175 6.97 -19.68 -5.00
N PRO A 176 5.77 -19.98 -5.52
CA PRO A 176 4.55 -20.05 -4.72
C PRO A 176 4.63 -21.13 -3.65
N ILE A 177 3.95 -20.97 -2.53
CA ILE A 177 3.98 -21.92 -1.40
C ILE A 177 3.58 -23.35 -1.79
N TYR A 178 2.74 -23.52 -2.78
CA TYR A 178 2.25 -24.81 -3.28
C TYR A 178 3.12 -25.45 -4.36
N ALA A 179 4.16 -24.78 -4.81
CA ALA A 179 5.04 -25.31 -5.87
C ALA A 179 6.01 -26.34 -5.30
N THR A 180 6.30 -27.36 -6.11
CA THR A 180 7.36 -28.30 -5.79
C THR A 180 8.69 -27.57 -5.65
N GLY A 181 9.42 -27.81 -4.56
CA GLY A 181 10.69 -27.12 -4.27
C GLY A 181 10.52 -25.75 -3.60
N SER A 182 9.29 -25.34 -3.22
CA SER A 182 9.07 -24.09 -2.47
C SER A 182 9.72 -24.11 -1.11
N ASN A 183 9.88 -25.30 -0.48
CA ASN A 183 10.38 -25.48 0.88
C ASN A 183 9.47 -24.84 1.95
N TYR A 184 8.19 -24.67 1.65
CA TYR A 184 7.23 -24.10 2.59
C TYR A 184 7.09 -24.97 3.85
N GLN A 185 7.24 -24.35 5.01
CA GLN A 185 7.27 -25.04 6.31
C GLN A 185 5.88 -25.38 6.88
N GLY A 186 4.82 -25.01 6.15
CA GLY A 186 3.43 -25.28 6.55
C GLY A 186 2.88 -24.32 7.59
N ASP A 187 1.67 -24.63 8.07
CA ASP A 187 0.81 -23.71 8.83
C ASP A 187 0.71 -24.03 10.33
N LYS A 188 1.59 -24.84 10.86
CA LYS A 188 1.53 -25.26 12.27
C LYS A 188 1.69 -24.12 13.25
N SER A 189 2.37 -23.06 12.84
CA SER A 189 2.57 -21.84 13.63
C SER A 189 2.74 -20.62 12.71
N LEU A 190 2.53 -19.43 13.25
CA LEU A 190 2.79 -18.19 12.55
C LEU A 190 4.27 -18.08 12.14
N VAL A 191 5.18 -18.60 12.97
CA VAL A 191 6.61 -18.63 12.65
C VAL A 191 6.87 -19.51 11.42
N SER A 192 6.34 -20.74 11.37
CA SER A 192 6.52 -21.63 10.21
C SER A 192 5.90 -21.07 8.94
N THR A 193 4.73 -20.43 9.03
CA THR A 193 4.08 -19.77 7.91
C THR A 193 4.93 -18.62 7.34
N MET A 194 5.72 -17.95 8.18
CA MET A 194 6.51 -16.76 7.81
C MET A 194 7.98 -17.09 7.47
N THR A 195 8.43 -18.35 7.70
CA THR A 195 9.82 -18.74 7.42
C THR A 195 10.08 -18.78 5.93
N ASP A 196 11.22 -18.24 5.53
CA ASP A 196 11.70 -18.19 4.14
C ASP A 196 10.71 -17.61 3.12
N ARG A 197 9.89 -16.65 3.58
CA ARG A 197 8.92 -15.95 2.74
C ARG A 197 9.50 -14.62 2.21
N ASP A 198 8.82 -14.09 1.21
CA ASP A 198 9.05 -12.74 0.69
C ASP A 198 9.19 -11.74 1.85
N LEU A 199 10.23 -10.92 1.80
CA LEU A 199 10.54 -9.96 2.86
C LEU A 199 9.39 -8.98 3.12
N ARG A 200 8.61 -8.64 2.09
CA ARG A 200 7.43 -7.77 2.22
C ARG A 200 6.35 -8.39 3.11
N LEU A 201 6.15 -9.71 3.05
CA LEU A 201 5.26 -10.39 3.98
C LEU A 201 5.81 -10.34 5.40
N VAL A 202 7.10 -10.70 5.58
CA VAL A 202 7.76 -10.76 6.89
C VAL A 202 7.74 -9.40 7.60
N THR A 203 7.86 -8.31 6.84
CA THR A 203 7.81 -6.94 7.38
C THR A 203 6.39 -6.42 7.58
N SER A 204 5.40 -7.01 6.91
CA SER A 204 4.00 -6.55 6.97
C SER A 204 3.14 -7.26 8.00
N VAL A 205 3.53 -8.47 8.42
CA VAL A 205 2.80 -9.28 9.42
C VAL A 205 3.67 -9.48 10.65
N GLY A 206 3.12 -9.15 11.82
CA GLY A 206 3.80 -9.36 13.08
C GLY A 206 3.81 -10.84 13.51
N LYS A 207 4.90 -11.30 14.07
CA LYS A 207 5.07 -12.65 14.64
C LYS A 207 5.66 -12.60 16.04
N PRO A 208 5.49 -13.64 16.87
CA PRO A 208 6.13 -13.71 18.17
C PRO A 208 7.64 -13.49 18.09
N GLY A 209 8.15 -12.64 18.98
CA GLY A 209 9.54 -12.23 19.01
C GLY A 209 9.89 -10.99 18.20
N ASP A 210 8.99 -10.48 17.38
CA ASP A 210 9.18 -9.17 16.77
C ASP A 210 8.98 -8.07 17.82
N LYS A 211 9.80 -7.03 17.78
CA LYS A 211 9.58 -5.83 18.56
C LYS A 211 8.49 -5.00 17.90
N ILE A 212 7.55 -4.53 18.71
CA ILE A 212 6.47 -3.66 18.27
C ILE A 212 6.90 -2.20 18.36
N MET A 213 7.35 -1.79 19.56
CA MET A 213 7.74 -0.43 19.90
C MET A 213 8.58 -0.46 21.18
N THR A 214 9.23 0.65 21.49
CA THR A 214 9.75 0.93 22.82
C THR A 214 8.80 1.92 23.49
N PHE A 215 8.35 1.63 24.69
CA PHE A 215 7.47 2.49 25.48
C PHE A 215 8.09 2.68 26.87
N ASN A 216 8.29 3.93 27.29
CA ASN A 216 8.96 4.27 28.57
C ASN A 216 10.30 3.53 28.79
N GLY A 217 11.06 3.30 27.73
CA GLY A 217 12.35 2.59 27.80
C GLY A 217 12.23 1.06 27.81
N GLU A 218 11.05 0.48 27.80
CA GLU A 218 10.80 -0.96 27.73
C GLU A 218 10.40 -1.40 26.32
N ASP A 219 11.00 -2.51 25.84
CA ASP A 219 10.67 -3.09 24.56
C ASP A 219 9.39 -3.92 24.65
N ILE A 220 8.37 -3.51 23.91
CA ILE A 220 7.11 -4.23 23.79
C ILE A 220 7.20 -5.22 22.65
N MET A 221 7.13 -6.48 23.00
CA MET A 221 7.28 -7.59 22.06
C MET A 221 5.91 -8.08 21.57
N PHE A 222 5.90 -8.48 20.30
CA PHE A 222 4.73 -9.07 19.69
C PHE A 222 4.38 -10.43 20.36
N GLN A 223 3.11 -10.59 20.69
CA GLN A 223 2.55 -11.83 21.25
C GLN A 223 1.58 -12.46 20.26
N LEU A 224 1.31 -13.74 20.42
CA LEU A 224 0.26 -14.38 19.63
C LEU A 224 -1.09 -13.67 19.85
N PRO A 225 -1.80 -13.32 18.78
CA PRO A 225 -3.10 -12.70 18.91
C PRO A 225 -4.11 -13.66 19.56
N GLY A 226 -4.92 -13.14 20.48
CA GLY A 226 -6.10 -13.85 20.95
C GLY A 226 -7.20 -13.84 19.89
N LEU A 227 -8.00 -14.90 19.85
CA LEU A 227 -9.17 -14.95 18.97
C LEU A 227 -10.38 -14.20 19.56
N THR A 228 -10.32 -13.91 20.85
CA THR A 228 -11.38 -13.17 21.57
C THR A 228 -10.76 -12.18 22.54
N ALA A 229 -11.47 -11.08 22.82
CA ALA A 229 -11.06 -10.11 23.83
C ALA A 229 -10.90 -10.74 25.25
N ALA A 230 -11.60 -11.83 25.53
CA ALA A 230 -11.52 -12.54 26.80
C ALA A 230 -10.22 -13.35 26.96
N ALA A 231 -9.46 -13.57 25.92
CA ALA A 231 -8.23 -14.36 25.95
C ALA A 231 -7.04 -13.64 26.61
N GLY A 232 -7.23 -12.43 27.14
CA GLY A 232 -6.17 -11.65 27.82
C GLY A 232 -5.02 -11.24 26.89
N GLY A 233 -5.17 -11.48 25.59
CA GLY A 233 -4.19 -11.08 24.58
C GLY A 233 -4.22 -9.58 24.33
N ILE A 234 -3.07 -9.03 24.07
CA ILE A 234 -2.90 -7.62 23.75
C ILE A 234 -3.60 -7.27 22.45
N ARG A 235 -4.04 -8.27 21.65
CA ARG A 235 -4.63 -8.07 20.33
C ARG A 235 -5.59 -9.17 19.97
N VAL A 236 -6.66 -8.73 19.36
CA VAL A 236 -7.66 -9.60 18.76
C VAL A 236 -7.61 -9.42 17.25
N THR A 237 -7.50 -10.52 16.54
CA THR A 237 -7.69 -10.54 15.09
C THR A 237 -8.51 -11.73 14.68
N SER A 238 -9.45 -11.55 13.78
CA SER A 238 -10.28 -12.63 13.26
C SER A 238 -9.51 -13.62 12.37
N THR A 239 -8.32 -13.26 11.92
CA THR A 239 -7.54 -14.07 10.97
C THR A 239 -6.25 -14.65 11.53
N GLY A 240 -5.77 -14.17 12.67
CA GLY A 240 -4.47 -14.53 13.23
C GLY A 240 -3.27 -13.81 12.63
N TYR A 241 -3.46 -13.02 11.54
CA TYR A 241 -2.40 -12.30 10.84
C TYR A 241 -2.51 -10.81 11.10
N ILE A 242 -1.86 -10.33 12.17
CA ILE A 242 -1.90 -8.91 12.54
C ILE A 242 -1.01 -8.09 11.61
N PRO A 243 -1.53 -7.00 11.02
CA PRO A 243 -0.71 -6.07 10.26
C PRO A 243 0.37 -5.43 11.15
N ARG A 244 1.59 -5.37 10.62
CA ARG A 244 2.73 -4.65 11.23
C ARG A 244 3.04 -3.37 10.47
N LYS A 245 2.63 -3.31 9.22
CA LYS A 245 2.86 -2.14 8.36
C LYS A 245 2.18 -0.90 8.94
N GLY A 246 2.94 0.17 9.09
CA GLY A 246 2.47 1.41 9.69
C GLY A 246 2.70 1.50 11.21
N TRP A 247 3.30 0.51 11.83
CA TRP A 247 3.75 0.56 13.21
C TRP A 247 5.00 1.41 13.31
N ILE A 248 4.93 2.42 14.13
CA ILE A 248 6.04 3.34 14.38
C ILE A 248 6.69 2.93 15.69
N ASP A 249 7.99 2.65 15.63
CA ASP A 249 8.80 2.30 16.79
C ASP A 249 9.22 3.57 17.57
N ASN A 250 8.22 4.35 17.99
CA ASN A 250 8.45 5.58 18.74
C ASN A 250 7.26 5.86 19.67
N ASP A 251 7.50 5.95 20.98
CA ASP A 251 6.53 6.22 22.03
C ASP A 251 5.91 7.62 21.94
N VAL A 252 6.64 8.61 21.43
CA VAL A 252 6.16 10.00 21.27
C VAL A 252 4.92 10.10 20.37
N VAL A 253 4.73 9.14 19.48
CA VAL A 253 3.59 9.13 18.56
C VAL A 253 2.30 8.63 19.23
N TYR A 254 2.41 7.98 20.38
CA TYR A 254 1.30 7.35 21.08
C TYR A 254 0.91 8.09 22.38
N ASN A 255 1.65 9.11 22.77
CA ASN A 255 1.34 10.03 23.85
C ASN A 255 0.59 11.26 23.30
#